data_f222b7a3356cc0821c025e022c04e86d
#
_entry.id   f222b7a3356cc0821c025e022c04e86d
#
_cell.length_a   1.000
_cell.length_b   1.000
_cell.length_c   1.000
_cell.angle_alpha   90.00
_cell.angle_beta   90.00
_cell.angle_gamma   90.00
#
_symmetry.space_group_name_H-M   'P 1'
#
loop_
_entity.id
_entity.type
_entity.pdbx_description
1 polymer ?
#
loop_
_entity_poly.entity_id
_entity_poly.type
_entity_poly.pdbx_seq_one_letter_code
_entity_poly.pdbx_strand_id
1 'polypeptide(L)'
;MRKMLKASSLLICAMLLFSACAGSLNLGPGPFRSEMQDVFVQQTTLTVPASHAEHGEDYVIEWQDPVMEKHVRKWLDRPKGDIYHSDVWDYQRVSINSGTGVKDLLVKDAPDGVDIGRNVNSNEQLAACAVSVEGTYDPVTSLADLRHFDSLQVLSVNNRRGAPPITDLTGLEECKNLMLLSVPSVESSAFPTFAKLDSVVELKYGSDGIRADSNVSDLSALAQMKSLKMLWITGSEVDLTQLAGADLRVLRLDVTRIGSLEPLKQMENLSFLQLCQGPEIDSFAPLAGSSVQYLSMSLSQGAQETYKDMDYTPLTQMPQLIWLDLTNNITFDTETCKKLLANDTALKYLNISYTPAAKDAEELDTAHLKEFTAPAP
;
A
#
# COMPACT_ATOMS: atom_id res chain seq x y z
N MET A 1 26.40 -21.78 25.11
CA MET A 1 26.01 -21.68 23.70
C MET A 1 24.46 -21.64 23.45
N ARG A 2 23.60 -22.05 24.36
CA ARG A 2 22.11 -22.02 24.17
C ARG A 2 21.43 -20.69 24.47
N LYS A 3 22.10 -19.72 25.11
CA LYS A 3 21.48 -18.40 25.43
C LYS A 3 21.69 -17.32 24.34
N MET A 4 22.56 -17.52 23.36
CA MET A 4 22.77 -16.55 22.29
C MET A 4 21.83 -16.73 21.08
N LEU A 5 21.23 -17.91 20.89
CA LEU A 5 20.27 -18.14 19.80
C LEU A 5 18.87 -17.52 20.03
N LYS A 6 18.48 -17.27 21.30
CA LYS A 6 17.18 -16.65 21.61
C LYS A 6 17.14 -15.13 21.40
N ALA A 7 18.27 -14.44 21.49
CA ALA A 7 18.34 -13.00 21.27
C ALA A 7 18.30 -12.61 19.78
N SER A 8 18.79 -13.47 18.89
CA SER A 8 18.81 -13.21 17.45
C SER A 8 17.43 -13.38 16.81
N SER A 9 16.59 -14.29 17.31
CA SER A 9 15.23 -14.49 16.80
C SER A 9 14.26 -13.37 17.23
N LEU A 10 14.44 -12.79 18.42
CA LEU A 10 13.64 -11.64 18.85
C LEU A 10 13.91 -10.36 18.04
N LEU A 11 15.17 -10.13 17.66
CA LEU A 11 15.55 -8.95 16.88
C LEU A 11 15.04 -9.05 15.42
N ILE A 12 14.99 -10.25 14.85
CA ILE A 12 14.50 -10.51 13.50
C ILE A 12 12.97 -10.37 13.44
N CYS A 13 12.22 -10.85 14.44
CA CYS A 13 10.78 -10.65 14.53
C CYS A 13 10.40 -9.16 14.71
N ALA A 14 11.13 -8.40 15.54
CA ALA A 14 10.87 -6.98 15.72
C ALA A 14 11.11 -6.17 14.43
N MET A 15 12.14 -6.50 13.63
CA MET A 15 12.39 -5.85 12.33
C MET A 15 11.33 -6.21 11.28
N LEU A 16 10.76 -7.41 11.31
CA LEU A 16 9.72 -7.83 10.36
C LEU A 16 8.36 -7.17 10.65
N LEU A 17 8.05 -6.85 11.91
CA LEU A 17 6.81 -6.17 12.30
C LEU A 17 6.81 -4.67 11.96
N PHE A 18 7.97 -4.00 11.98
CA PHE A 18 8.07 -2.58 11.59
C PHE A 18 7.88 -2.33 10.08
N SER A 19 8.06 -3.36 9.24
CA SER A 19 7.99 -3.19 7.78
C SER A 19 6.61 -3.51 7.19
N ALA A 20 5.69 -4.06 7.96
CA ALA A 20 4.35 -4.39 7.46
C ALA A 20 3.49 -3.14 7.13
N CYS A 21 3.79 -2.01 7.76
CA CYS A 21 3.13 -0.73 7.49
C CYS A 21 3.97 0.25 6.64
N ALA A 22 5.28 0.05 6.58
CA ALA A 22 6.15 0.87 5.73
C ALA A 22 6.34 0.17 4.38
N GLY A 23 5.74 0.69 3.34
CA GLY A 23 5.80 0.33 1.93
C GLY A 23 6.47 -1.00 1.57
N SER A 24 5.98 -1.69 0.60
CA SER A 24 6.41 -2.99 0.07
C SER A 24 7.54 -3.68 0.83
N LEU A 25 7.18 -4.61 1.71
CA LEU A 25 8.15 -5.54 2.29
C LEU A 25 8.92 -6.21 1.18
N ASN A 26 10.18 -5.81 1.02
CA ASN A 26 11.14 -6.48 0.16
C ASN A 26 11.58 -7.79 0.85
N LEU A 27 10.64 -8.71 1.02
CA LEU A 27 10.90 -10.06 1.49
C LEU A 27 11.33 -10.86 0.26
N GLY A 28 12.63 -10.84 -0.01
CA GLY A 28 13.24 -11.80 -0.93
C GLY A 28 12.87 -13.24 -0.52
N PRO A 29 12.96 -14.22 -1.42
CA PRO A 29 12.66 -15.62 -1.12
C PRO A 29 13.64 -16.13 -0.05
N GLY A 30 13.19 -16.13 1.22
CA GLY A 30 13.96 -16.66 2.35
C GLY A 30 13.27 -17.89 2.92
N PRO A 31 14.02 -18.86 3.48
CA PRO A 31 13.50 -20.15 3.95
C PRO A 31 12.64 -20.08 5.22
N PHE A 32 12.24 -18.90 5.67
CA PHE A 32 11.51 -18.67 6.94
C PHE A 32 10.22 -17.83 6.78
N ARG A 33 9.64 -17.79 5.58
CA ARG A 33 8.40 -17.05 5.36
C ARG A 33 7.22 -17.90 5.81
N SER A 34 6.33 -17.34 6.65
CA SER A 34 5.13 -18.01 7.10
C SER A 34 4.05 -18.03 6.01
N GLU A 35 3.18 -19.04 6.01
CA GLU A 35 2.03 -19.11 5.09
C GLU A 35 1.11 -17.90 5.27
N MET A 36 0.92 -17.42 6.51
CA MET A 36 0.16 -16.22 6.83
C MET A 36 0.72 -14.97 6.13
N GLN A 37 2.06 -14.83 6.04
CA GLN A 37 2.71 -13.74 5.32
C GLN A 37 2.54 -13.88 3.80
N ASP A 38 2.59 -15.10 3.27
CA ASP A 38 2.36 -15.35 1.85
C ASP A 38 0.96 -14.97 1.43
N VAL A 39 -0.04 -15.33 2.23
CA VAL A 39 -1.44 -14.93 2.03
C VAL A 39 -1.58 -13.42 2.05
N PHE A 40 -0.97 -12.72 3.05
CA PHE A 40 -0.98 -11.26 3.10
C PHE A 40 -0.46 -10.64 1.81
N VAL A 41 0.72 -11.06 1.35
CA VAL A 41 1.32 -10.53 0.11
C VAL A 41 0.46 -10.83 -1.11
N GLN A 42 -0.08 -12.04 -1.21
CA GLN A 42 -0.97 -12.43 -2.31
C GLN A 42 -2.22 -11.54 -2.38
N GLN A 43 -2.81 -11.22 -1.23
CA GLN A 43 -4.02 -10.39 -1.18
C GLN A 43 -3.75 -8.91 -1.42
N THR A 44 -2.57 -8.41 -1.05
CA THR A 44 -2.26 -6.97 -1.04
C THR A 44 -1.33 -6.51 -2.16
N THR A 45 -0.93 -7.39 -3.08
CA THR A 45 -0.05 -7.04 -4.20
C THR A 45 -0.80 -7.12 -5.52
N LEU A 46 -0.81 -6.01 -6.26
CA LEU A 46 -1.29 -5.98 -7.63
C LEU A 46 -0.25 -6.63 -8.56
N THR A 47 -0.69 -7.53 -9.42
CA THR A 47 0.11 -7.99 -10.57
C THR A 47 -0.14 -7.03 -11.74
N VAL A 48 0.92 -6.45 -12.27
CA VAL A 48 0.88 -5.57 -13.44
C VAL A 48 1.66 -6.25 -14.57
N PRO A 49 1.00 -6.97 -15.48
CA PRO A 49 1.68 -7.59 -16.61
C PRO A 49 2.19 -6.50 -17.56
N ALA A 50 3.47 -6.57 -17.91
CA ALA A 50 4.05 -5.65 -18.89
C ALA A 50 3.30 -5.77 -20.22
N SER A 51 3.05 -4.64 -20.85
CA SER A 51 2.50 -4.52 -22.20
C SER A 51 3.06 -3.28 -22.87
N HIS A 52 3.04 -3.26 -24.18
CA HIS A 52 3.45 -2.12 -24.99
C HIS A 52 2.22 -1.41 -25.54
N ALA A 53 2.28 -0.07 -25.60
CA ALA A 53 1.28 0.73 -26.26
C ALA A 53 1.56 0.80 -27.78
N GLU A 54 0.54 1.08 -28.57
CA GLU A 54 0.72 1.58 -29.93
C GLU A 54 1.12 3.04 -29.85
N HIS A 55 2.13 3.44 -30.61
CA HIS A 55 2.66 4.80 -30.65
C HIS A 55 2.15 5.56 -31.89
N GLY A 56 1.94 6.86 -31.70
CA GLY A 56 1.59 7.79 -32.77
C GLY A 56 2.82 8.30 -33.56
N GLU A 57 2.67 9.46 -34.16
CA GLU A 57 3.79 10.16 -34.81
C GLU A 57 4.78 10.66 -33.74
N ASP A 58 6.08 10.64 -34.11
CA ASP A 58 7.11 11.17 -33.22
C ASP A 58 7.17 12.71 -33.32
N TYR A 59 7.46 13.37 -32.23
CA TYR A 59 7.54 14.82 -32.11
C TYR A 59 8.53 15.26 -31.03
N VAL A 60 8.98 16.51 -31.09
CA VAL A 60 9.78 17.13 -30.01
C VAL A 60 8.86 17.46 -28.84
N ILE A 61 9.21 17.01 -27.64
CA ILE A 61 8.45 17.29 -26.43
C ILE A 61 8.65 18.75 -26.01
N GLU A 62 7.52 19.46 -25.83
CA GLU A 62 7.47 20.77 -25.18
C GLU A 62 7.15 20.59 -23.72
N TRP A 63 8.18 20.63 -22.87
CA TRP A 63 8.06 20.37 -21.43
C TRP A 63 7.30 21.47 -20.71
N GLN A 64 6.34 21.08 -19.85
CA GLN A 64 5.59 22.00 -19.00
C GLN A 64 6.24 22.13 -17.61
N ASP A 65 6.82 21.05 -17.09
CA ASP A 65 7.55 21.04 -15.81
C ASP A 65 9.07 20.93 -16.05
N PRO A 66 9.83 22.03 -15.78
CA PRO A 66 11.28 21.99 -15.93
C PRO A 66 11.98 21.02 -14.96
N VAL A 67 11.31 20.60 -13.88
CA VAL A 67 11.85 19.59 -12.97
C VAL A 67 11.72 18.21 -13.60
N MET A 68 10.56 17.88 -14.18
CA MET A 68 10.36 16.63 -14.92
C MET A 68 11.35 16.53 -16.10
N GLU A 69 11.53 17.60 -16.88
CA GLU A 69 12.53 17.65 -17.94
C GLU A 69 13.94 17.31 -17.43
N LYS A 70 14.37 17.85 -16.29
CA LYS A 70 15.68 17.54 -15.70
C LYS A 70 15.82 16.06 -15.32
N HIS A 71 14.76 15.43 -14.79
CA HIS A 71 14.76 14.00 -14.53
C HIS A 71 15.00 13.23 -15.83
N VAL A 72 14.20 13.49 -16.86
CA VAL A 72 14.28 12.78 -18.16
C VAL A 72 15.63 13.00 -18.83
N ARG A 73 16.19 14.21 -18.81
CA ARG A 73 17.53 14.50 -19.35
C ARG A 73 18.61 13.65 -18.69
N LYS A 74 18.51 13.39 -17.37
CA LYS A 74 19.44 12.51 -16.69
C LYS A 74 19.22 11.04 -17.06
N TRP A 75 17.95 10.59 -17.20
CA TRP A 75 17.64 9.22 -17.61
C TRP A 75 18.22 8.89 -19.00
N LEU A 76 18.22 9.87 -19.91
CA LEU A 76 18.70 9.73 -21.28
C LEU A 76 20.19 10.06 -21.44
N ASP A 77 20.87 10.49 -20.36
CA ASP A 77 22.23 11.06 -20.42
C ASP A 77 22.36 12.13 -21.53
N ARG A 78 21.32 12.97 -21.66
CA ARG A 78 21.20 13.99 -22.72
C ARG A 78 20.98 15.38 -22.08
N PRO A 79 22.07 16.08 -21.67
CA PRO A 79 21.95 17.35 -20.95
C PRO A 79 21.49 18.53 -21.83
N LYS A 80 21.52 18.39 -23.17
CA LYS A 80 21.13 19.42 -24.13
C LYS A 80 20.53 18.80 -25.39
N GLY A 81 19.86 19.63 -26.19
CA GLY A 81 19.17 19.25 -27.43
C GLY A 81 17.75 18.81 -27.21
N ASP A 82 17.07 18.48 -28.28
CA ASP A 82 15.67 18.09 -28.28
C ASP A 82 15.50 16.69 -27.65
N ILE A 83 14.41 16.52 -26.93
CA ILE A 83 13.92 15.21 -26.48
C ILE A 83 12.65 14.92 -27.28
N TYR A 84 12.65 13.77 -27.92
CA TYR A 84 11.54 13.34 -28.77
C TYR A 84 10.59 12.44 -27.95
N HIS A 85 9.35 12.36 -28.40
CA HIS A 85 8.35 11.45 -27.82
C HIS A 85 8.85 10.00 -27.81
N SER A 86 9.50 9.57 -28.91
CA SER A 86 10.12 8.25 -29.02
C SER A 86 11.22 7.95 -27.97
N ASP A 87 11.81 8.97 -27.37
CA ASP A 87 12.79 8.76 -26.30
C ASP A 87 12.14 8.24 -24.99
N VAL A 88 10.82 8.46 -24.78
CA VAL A 88 10.13 8.18 -23.51
C VAL A 88 8.90 7.28 -23.61
N TRP A 89 8.30 7.09 -24.76
CA TRP A 89 7.01 6.39 -24.92
C TRP A 89 7.00 4.92 -24.47
N ASP A 90 8.17 4.21 -24.48
CA ASP A 90 8.29 2.80 -24.11
C ASP A 90 8.53 2.56 -22.60
N TYR A 91 8.62 3.62 -21.79
CA TYR A 91 8.74 3.42 -20.34
C TYR A 91 7.45 2.86 -19.75
N GLN A 92 7.49 1.60 -19.28
CA GLN A 92 6.37 0.89 -18.69
C GLN A 92 6.27 1.13 -17.19
N ARG A 93 7.41 1.37 -16.52
CA ARG A 93 7.46 1.74 -15.10
C ARG A 93 8.43 2.89 -14.89
N VAL A 94 7.96 3.87 -14.11
CA VAL A 94 8.75 5.02 -13.69
C VAL A 94 8.61 5.22 -12.19
N SER A 95 9.74 5.27 -11.48
CA SER A 95 9.81 5.64 -10.07
C SER A 95 10.70 6.88 -9.93
N ILE A 96 10.09 7.99 -9.59
CA ILE A 96 10.72 9.30 -9.44
C ILE A 96 11.01 9.55 -7.97
N ASN A 97 12.25 9.88 -7.64
CA ASN A 97 12.67 10.14 -6.27
C ASN A 97 13.32 11.52 -6.16
N SER A 98 13.03 12.28 -5.11
CA SER A 98 13.67 13.57 -4.86
C SER A 98 14.60 13.52 -3.66
N GLY A 99 15.73 14.25 -3.74
CA GLY A 99 16.76 14.27 -2.71
C GLY A 99 18.16 14.17 -3.28
N THR A 100 19.15 14.02 -2.39
CA THR A 100 20.57 13.87 -2.76
C THR A 100 20.98 12.40 -2.69
N GLY A 101 21.64 11.90 -3.74
CA GLY A 101 22.10 10.52 -3.81
C GLY A 101 20.96 9.50 -3.89
N VAL A 102 19.80 9.91 -4.39
CA VAL A 102 18.66 9.03 -4.64
C VAL A 102 18.72 8.45 -6.04
N LYS A 103 17.91 7.41 -6.31
CA LYS A 103 17.88 6.73 -7.60
C LYS A 103 16.47 6.74 -8.16
N ASP A 104 16.30 7.31 -9.34
CA ASP A 104 15.12 7.02 -10.15
C ASP A 104 15.24 5.60 -10.70
N LEU A 105 14.12 4.89 -10.76
CA LEU A 105 14.05 3.53 -11.30
C LEU A 105 13.13 3.51 -12.50
N LEU A 106 13.63 2.98 -13.59
CA LEU A 106 12.95 2.93 -14.87
C LEU A 106 12.90 1.49 -15.37
N VAL A 107 11.80 1.11 -15.98
CA VAL A 107 11.66 -0.14 -16.72
C VAL A 107 11.12 0.20 -18.09
N LYS A 108 11.83 -0.24 -19.12
CA LYS A 108 11.37 -0.15 -20.51
C LYS A 108 11.69 -1.47 -21.24
N ASP A 109 10.94 -1.76 -22.28
CA ASP A 109 11.12 -2.98 -23.07
C ASP A 109 11.01 -4.29 -22.27
N ALA A 110 10.25 -4.28 -21.15
CA ALA A 110 9.97 -5.52 -20.43
C ALA A 110 9.10 -6.45 -21.31
N PRO A 111 9.44 -7.75 -21.40
CA PRO A 111 8.66 -8.68 -22.19
C PRO A 111 7.21 -8.75 -21.74
N ASP A 112 6.28 -8.90 -22.69
CA ASP A 112 4.85 -9.01 -22.42
C ASP A 112 4.55 -10.06 -21.33
N GLY A 113 3.69 -9.69 -20.39
CA GLY A 113 3.26 -10.56 -19.29
C GLY A 113 4.22 -10.64 -18.10
N VAL A 114 5.42 -10.05 -18.16
CA VAL A 114 6.30 -9.93 -16.98
C VAL A 114 5.65 -8.99 -15.97
N ASP A 115 5.55 -9.42 -14.70
CA ASP A 115 4.96 -8.59 -13.64
C ASP A 115 5.90 -7.44 -13.24
N ILE A 116 5.60 -6.25 -13.74
CA ILE A 116 6.36 -5.01 -13.48
C ILE A 116 5.87 -4.24 -12.24
N GLY A 117 4.80 -4.68 -11.59
CA GLY A 117 4.29 -4.09 -10.35
C GLY A 117 5.15 -4.43 -9.14
N ARG A 118 5.94 -5.49 -9.20
CA ARG A 118 6.76 -6.00 -8.10
C ARG A 118 8.12 -5.33 -7.97
N ASN A 119 8.85 -5.73 -6.92
CA ASN A 119 10.27 -5.36 -6.79
C ASN A 119 11.07 -5.89 -7.98
N VAL A 120 11.87 -5.01 -8.58
CA VAL A 120 12.68 -5.36 -9.77
C VAL A 120 13.64 -6.53 -9.52
N ASN A 121 14.11 -6.70 -8.29
CA ASN A 121 15.00 -7.81 -7.94
C ASN A 121 14.27 -9.15 -7.68
N SER A 122 12.95 -9.17 -7.76
CA SER A 122 12.16 -10.39 -7.55
C SER A 122 12.06 -11.30 -8.78
N ASN A 123 12.46 -10.81 -9.94
CA ASN A 123 12.38 -11.50 -11.23
C ASN A 123 13.58 -11.09 -12.10
N GLU A 124 14.33 -12.07 -12.61
CA GLU A 124 15.53 -11.83 -13.42
C GLU A 124 15.21 -11.10 -14.73
N GLN A 125 14.08 -11.41 -15.37
CA GLN A 125 13.65 -10.72 -16.60
C GLN A 125 13.34 -9.25 -16.32
N LEU A 126 12.65 -8.96 -15.23
CA LEU A 126 12.37 -7.58 -14.83
C LEU A 126 13.67 -6.83 -14.45
N ALA A 127 14.56 -7.48 -13.73
CA ALA A 127 15.85 -6.90 -13.34
C ALA A 127 16.72 -6.55 -14.56
N ALA A 128 16.65 -7.36 -15.63
CA ALA A 128 17.40 -7.12 -16.86
C ALA A 128 16.88 -5.90 -17.65
N CYS A 129 15.62 -5.52 -17.49
CA CYS A 129 14.99 -4.36 -18.14
C CYS A 129 14.99 -3.11 -17.26
N ALA A 130 15.45 -3.21 -16.00
CA ALA A 130 15.44 -2.12 -15.05
C ALA A 130 16.72 -1.29 -15.09
N VAL A 131 16.57 0.02 -15.14
CA VAL A 131 17.69 0.98 -15.08
C VAL A 131 17.50 1.87 -13.86
N SER A 132 18.56 2.01 -13.05
CA SER A 132 18.59 2.94 -11.92
C SER A 132 19.52 4.09 -12.24
N VAL A 133 19.01 5.33 -12.18
CA VAL A 133 19.75 6.55 -12.46
C VAL A 133 19.96 7.32 -11.17
N GLU A 134 21.18 7.34 -10.66
CA GLU A 134 21.53 8.03 -9.42
C GLU A 134 21.75 9.52 -9.64
N GLY A 135 21.29 10.34 -8.70
CA GLY A 135 21.50 11.78 -8.80
C GLY A 135 21.02 12.58 -7.61
N THR A 136 21.06 13.90 -7.77
CA THR A 136 20.36 14.84 -6.93
C THR A 136 19.21 15.40 -7.74
N TYR A 137 18.00 15.26 -7.20
CA TYR A 137 16.77 15.61 -7.88
C TYR A 137 15.90 16.52 -7.03
N ASP A 138 15.30 17.51 -7.68
CA ASP A 138 14.29 18.36 -7.08
C ASP A 138 12.95 17.62 -6.97
N PRO A 139 12.06 18.00 -6.02
CA PRO A 139 10.73 17.44 -5.94
C PRO A 139 9.89 17.77 -7.19
N VAL A 140 9.23 16.78 -7.75
CA VAL A 140 8.26 16.95 -8.83
C VAL A 140 6.93 17.40 -8.23
N THR A 141 6.34 18.46 -8.77
CA THR A 141 5.05 19.02 -8.34
C THR A 141 3.99 19.01 -9.44
N SER A 142 4.36 18.78 -10.69
CA SER A 142 3.44 18.55 -11.81
C SER A 142 3.73 17.23 -12.50
N LEU A 143 2.68 16.50 -12.84
CA LEU A 143 2.73 15.26 -13.60
C LEU A 143 2.16 15.44 -15.03
N ALA A 144 2.00 16.69 -15.47
CA ALA A 144 1.44 17.04 -16.78
C ALA A 144 2.21 16.40 -17.95
N ASP A 145 3.54 16.32 -17.85
CA ASP A 145 4.39 15.80 -18.92
C ASP A 145 4.39 14.28 -19.03
N LEU A 146 3.77 13.56 -18.08
CA LEU A 146 3.63 12.10 -18.17
C LEU A 146 2.69 11.66 -19.30
N ARG A 147 1.91 12.57 -19.89
CA ARG A 147 1.14 12.33 -21.13
C ARG A 147 1.96 11.81 -22.30
N HIS A 148 3.28 12.01 -22.26
CA HIS A 148 4.21 11.55 -23.30
C HIS A 148 4.72 10.12 -23.08
N PHE A 149 4.25 9.44 -22.04
CA PHE A 149 4.69 8.09 -21.65
C PHE A 149 3.60 7.06 -22.00
N ASP A 150 3.44 6.73 -23.28
CA ASP A 150 2.33 5.93 -23.81
C ASP A 150 2.20 4.56 -23.15
N SER A 151 3.33 3.91 -22.86
CA SER A 151 3.38 2.57 -22.28
C SER A 151 3.34 2.56 -20.74
N LEU A 152 3.17 3.71 -20.07
CA LEU A 152 3.27 3.81 -18.62
C LEU A 152 2.16 3.02 -17.90
N GLN A 153 2.55 1.98 -17.15
CA GLN A 153 1.67 1.11 -16.39
C GLN A 153 1.87 1.24 -14.87
N VAL A 154 3.08 1.60 -14.43
CA VAL A 154 3.43 1.76 -13.02
C VAL A 154 4.13 3.10 -12.81
N LEU A 155 3.53 3.96 -12.02
CA LEU A 155 4.13 5.23 -11.58
C LEU A 155 4.28 5.27 -10.08
N SER A 156 5.47 5.64 -9.60
CA SER A 156 5.72 5.96 -8.21
C SER A 156 6.47 7.28 -8.11
N VAL A 157 5.90 8.25 -7.40
CA VAL A 157 6.53 9.53 -7.10
C VAL A 157 6.81 9.59 -5.59
N ASN A 158 8.08 9.66 -5.22
CA ASN A 158 8.54 9.68 -3.84
C ASN A 158 9.28 10.99 -3.56
N ASN A 159 8.53 12.02 -3.28
CA ASN A 159 9.12 13.29 -2.87
C ASN A 159 9.70 13.19 -1.46
N ARG A 160 10.82 13.86 -1.24
CA ARG A 160 11.44 13.94 0.09
C ARG A 160 10.48 14.57 1.10
N ARG A 161 10.62 14.18 2.36
CA ARG A 161 9.83 14.76 3.45
C ARG A 161 9.92 16.30 3.47
N GLY A 162 8.76 16.96 3.57
CA GLY A 162 8.63 18.42 3.56
C GLY A 162 8.73 19.05 2.16
N ALA A 163 8.67 18.24 1.10
CA ALA A 163 8.51 18.77 -0.26
C ALA A 163 7.10 19.37 -0.45
N PRO A 164 6.94 20.29 -1.42
CA PRO A 164 5.61 20.75 -1.80
C PRO A 164 4.73 19.59 -2.30
N PRO A 165 3.41 19.65 -2.12
CA PRO A 165 2.48 18.66 -2.68
C PRO A 165 2.48 18.71 -4.21
N ILE A 166 1.94 17.66 -4.83
CA ILE A 166 1.64 17.65 -6.27
C ILE A 166 0.48 18.61 -6.52
N THR A 167 0.67 19.53 -7.45
CA THR A 167 -0.33 20.56 -7.80
C THR A 167 -1.05 20.27 -9.11
N ASP A 168 -0.51 19.36 -9.93
CA ASP A 168 -1.05 19.04 -11.25
C ASP A 168 -0.91 17.55 -11.58
N LEU A 169 -2.04 16.89 -11.84
CA LEU A 169 -2.16 15.49 -12.22
C LEU A 169 -2.65 15.29 -13.67
N THR A 170 -2.85 16.38 -14.43
CA THR A 170 -3.57 16.34 -15.72
C THR A 170 -2.95 15.40 -16.76
N GLY A 171 -1.62 15.26 -16.78
CA GLY A 171 -0.95 14.33 -17.71
C GLY A 171 -1.30 12.85 -17.49
N LEU A 172 -1.74 12.49 -16.26
CA LEU A 172 -2.13 11.12 -15.96
C LEU A 172 -3.44 10.70 -16.62
N GLU A 173 -4.30 11.65 -17.01
CA GLU A 173 -5.56 11.36 -17.70
C GLU A 173 -5.30 10.70 -19.08
N GLU A 174 -4.11 10.91 -19.65
CA GLU A 174 -3.72 10.38 -20.94
C GLU A 174 -2.94 9.06 -20.84
N CYS A 175 -2.46 8.71 -19.65
CA CYS A 175 -1.77 7.44 -19.39
C CYS A 175 -2.79 6.28 -19.30
N LYS A 176 -3.33 5.83 -20.45
CA LYS A 176 -4.45 4.84 -20.50
C LYS A 176 -4.09 3.44 -20.00
N ASN A 177 -2.80 3.14 -19.91
CA ASN A 177 -2.28 1.86 -19.43
C ASN A 177 -1.90 1.89 -17.94
N LEU A 178 -2.01 3.04 -17.24
CA LEU A 178 -1.59 3.21 -15.86
C LEU A 178 -2.45 2.41 -14.91
N MET A 179 -1.91 1.35 -14.33
CA MET A 179 -2.62 0.44 -13.41
C MET A 179 -2.26 0.67 -11.94
N LEU A 180 -1.00 1.01 -11.66
CA LEU A 180 -0.52 1.29 -10.30
C LEU A 180 0.02 2.71 -10.22
N LEU A 181 -0.57 3.49 -9.33
CA LEU A 181 -0.19 4.87 -9.05
C LEU A 181 0.19 5.02 -7.56
N SER A 182 1.41 5.49 -7.31
CA SER A 182 1.84 5.88 -5.97
C SER A 182 2.29 7.34 -6.00
N VAL A 183 1.61 8.18 -5.23
CA VAL A 183 1.88 9.64 -5.17
C VAL A 183 1.99 10.10 -3.73
N PRO A 184 2.83 11.13 -3.48
CA PRO A 184 2.86 11.81 -2.19
C PRO A 184 1.59 12.64 -1.98
N SER A 185 1.62 13.59 -1.07
CA SER A 185 0.53 14.55 -0.86
C SER A 185 0.21 15.32 -2.15
N VAL A 186 -1.07 15.49 -2.43
CA VAL A 186 -1.62 16.19 -3.59
C VAL A 186 -2.45 17.38 -3.10
N GLU A 187 -2.36 18.54 -3.74
CA GLU A 187 -3.20 19.68 -3.42
C GLU A 187 -4.68 19.41 -3.69
N SER A 188 -5.55 19.97 -2.84
CA SER A 188 -7.00 19.78 -2.96
C SER A 188 -7.56 20.19 -4.32
N SER A 189 -6.95 21.20 -4.96
CA SER A 189 -7.34 21.67 -6.30
C SER A 189 -7.09 20.66 -7.42
N ALA A 190 -6.08 19.78 -7.27
CA ALA A 190 -5.75 18.75 -8.24
C ALA A 190 -6.48 17.41 -7.96
N PHE A 191 -7.05 17.25 -6.77
CA PHE A 191 -7.67 16.01 -6.32
C PHE A 191 -8.81 15.49 -7.23
N PRO A 192 -9.69 16.36 -7.81
CA PRO A 192 -10.74 15.92 -8.72
C PRO A 192 -10.24 15.17 -9.97
N THR A 193 -8.97 15.33 -10.35
CA THR A 193 -8.36 14.60 -11.48
C THR A 193 -8.36 13.09 -11.24
N PHE A 194 -8.28 12.62 -10.00
CA PHE A 194 -8.34 11.19 -9.70
C PHE A 194 -9.60 10.51 -10.29
N ALA A 195 -10.75 11.18 -10.25
CA ALA A 195 -12.00 10.65 -10.79
C ALA A 195 -11.96 10.33 -12.29
N LYS A 196 -10.96 10.85 -13.02
CA LYS A 196 -10.77 10.65 -14.46
C LYS A 196 -9.76 9.55 -14.79
N LEU A 197 -9.09 8.99 -13.79
CA LEU A 197 -8.07 7.95 -13.96
C LEU A 197 -8.76 6.58 -14.06
N ASP A 198 -9.35 6.31 -15.22
CA ASP A 198 -10.22 5.14 -15.45
C ASP A 198 -9.45 3.80 -15.48
N SER A 199 -8.12 3.80 -15.65
CA SER A 199 -7.28 2.59 -15.74
C SER A 199 -6.63 2.19 -14.42
N VAL A 200 -6.54 3.09 -13.44
CA VAL A 200 -5.82 2.85 -12.19
C VAL A 200 -6.58 1.85 -11.32
N VAL A 201 -5.92 0.72 -11.02
CA VAL A 201 -6.44 -0.37 -10.19
C VAL A 201 -5.94 -0.28 -8.75
N GLU A 202 -4.69 0.14 -8.55
CA GLU A 202 -4.08 0.38 -7.23
C GLU A 202 -3.62 1.83 -7.10
N LEU A 203 -4.12 2.51 -6.06
CA LEU A 203 -3.66 3.84 -5.66
C LEU A 203 -3.03 3.78 -4.27
N LYS A 204 -1.78 4.28 -4.17
CA LYS A 204 -1.09 4.58 -2.91
C LYS A 204 -0.98 6.08 -2.79
N TYR A 205 -1.71 6.65 -1.84
CA TYR A 205 -1.75 8.09 -1.59
C TYR A 205 -1.01 8.43 -0.28
N GLY A 206 -0.23 9.52 -0.28
CA GLY A 206 0.52 9.98 0.88
C GLY A 206 1.83 9.19 1.09
N SER A 207 2.46 8.71 0.02
CA SER A 207 3.67 7.86 0.06
C SER A 207 4.92 8.54 0.65
N ASP A 208 4.88 9.83 0.91
CA ASP A 208 5.95 10.63 1.54
C ASP A 208 6.10 10.40 3.06
N GLY A 209 5.21 9.59 3.66
CA GLY A 209 5.28 9.22 5.09
C GLY A 209 5.01 10.38 6.05
N ILE A 210 4.44 11.48 5.57
CA ILE A 210 4.09 12.64 6.40
C ILE A 210 2.67 12.47 6.93
N ARG A 211 2.54 11.94 8.16
CA ARG A 211 1.25 11.81 8.83
C ARG A 211 0.63 13.15 9.27
N ALA A 212 1.44 14.20 9.41
CA ALA A 212 1.00 15.37 10.17
C ALA A 212 0.26 16.44 9.34
N ASP A 213 0.47 16.51 8.03
CA ASP A 213 0.03 17.65 7.23
C ASP A 213 -0.84 17.29 6.00
N SER A 214 -1.01 16.01 5.73
CA SER A 214 -1.86 15.56 4.61
C SER A 214 -3.30 15.29 5.10
N ASN A 215 -4.02 16.35 5.48
CA ASN A 215 -5.47 16.26 5.60
C ASN A 215 -6.05 16.11 4.21
N VAL A 216 -6.40 14.89 3.84
CA VAL A 216 -7.22 14.67 2.65
C VAL A 216 -8.64 15.10 3.03
N SER A 217 -8.95 16.35 2.75
CA SER A 217 -10.24 16.94 3.11
C SER A 217 -11.41 16.38 2.29
N ASP A 218 -11.15 15.79 1.12
CA ASP A 218 -12.19 15.24 0.24
C ASP A 218 -11.67 14.03 -0.56
N LEU A 219 -12.10 12.85 -0.15
CA LEU A 219 -11.79 11.58 -0.82
C LEU A 219 -12.83 11.20 -1.90
N SER A 220 -13.87 12.01 -2.11
CA SER A 220 -14.99 11.65 -2.97
C SER A 220 -14.59 11.36 -4.42
N ALA A 221 -13.52 12.01 -4.90
CA ALA A 221 -12.94 11.73 -6.22
C ALA A 221 -12.42 10.29 -6.34
N LEU A 222 -11.87 9.71 -5.25
CA LEU A 222 -11.38 8.32 -5.25
C LEU A 222 -12.52 7.32 -5.36
N ALA A 223 -13.68 7.61 -4.75
CA ALA A 223 -14.86 6.77 -4.87
C ALA A 223 -15.44 6.74 -6.31
N GLN A 224 -15.06 7.70 -7.14
CA GLN A 224 -15.50 7.78 -8.54
C GLN A 224 -14.54 7.08 -9.51
N MET A 225 -13.38 6.62 -9.06
CA MET A 225 -12.41 5.89 -9.89
C MET A 225 -12.97 4.51 -10.26
N LYS A 226 -13.32 4.28 -11.54
CA LYS A 226 -14.07 3.08 -11.98
C LYS A 226 -13.33 1.78 -11.81
N SER A 227 -12.01 1.80 -12.01
CA SER A 227 -11.17 0.59 -11.96
C SER A 227 -10.48 0.38 -10.61
N LEU A 228 -10.61 1.32 -9.66
CA LEU A 228 -9.93 1.24 -8.38
C LEU A 228 -10.44 0.06 -7.56
N LYS A 229 -9.51 -0.85 -7.17
CA LYS A 229 -9.78 -2.03 -6.34
C LYS A 229 -8.93 -2.06 -5.08
N MET A 230 -7.79 -1.38 -5.10
CA MET A 230 -6.83 -1.38 -4.02
C MET A 230 -6.46 0.06 -3.68
N LEU A 231 -6.77 0.47 -2.45
CA LEU A 231 -6.50 1.82 -1.96
C LEU A 231 -5.65 1.75 -0.71
N TRP A 232 -4.52 2.44 -0.72
CA TRP A 232 -3.70 2.67 0.44
C TRP A 232 -3.59 4.17 0.69
N ILE A 233 -3.96 4.60 1.91
CA ILE A 233 -3.89 5.99 2.34
C ILE A 233 -2.93 6.09 3.53
N THR A 234 -1.97 6.99 3.42
CA THR A 234 -1.14 7.46 4.54
C THR A 234 -1.47 8.92 4.81
N GLY A 235 -1.78 9.27 6.05
CA GLY A 235 -2.18 10.63 6.39
C GLY A 235 -2.54 10.83 7.87
N SER A 236 -3.21 11.93 8.19
CA SER A 236 -3.64 12.23 9.57
C SER A 236 -5.06 11.71 9.85
N GLU A 237 -6.04 12.05 9.04
CA GLU A 237 -7.43 11.70 9.25
C GLU A 237 -8.10 11.28 7.94
N VAL A 238 -8.99 10.28 8.01
CA VAL A 238 -9.79 9.81 6.88
C VAL A 238 -11.25 9.69 7.30
N ASP A 239 -12.13 10.37 6.58
CA ASP A 239 -13.57 10.17 6.67
C ASP A 239 -14.02 9.12 5.64
N LEU A 240 -14.30 7.90 6.12
CA LEU A 240 -14.71 6.78 5.26
C LEU A 240 -16.09 7.00 4.59
N THR A 241 -16.92 7.96 5.05
CA THR A 241 -18.19 8.27 4.39
C THR A 241 -18.00 8.72 2.95
N GLN A 242 -16.86 9.35 2.66
CA GLN A 242 -16.51 9.83 1.31
C GLN A 242 -16.10 8.69 0.36
N LEU A 243 -15.75 7.52 0.90
CA LEU A 243 -15.44 6.31 0.14
C LEU A 243 -16.65 5.36 0.05
N ALA A 244 -17.79 5.71 0.64
CA ALA A 244 -19.01 4.92 0.56
C ALA A 244 -19.41 4.74 -0.92
N GLY A 245 -19.60 3.48 -1.34
CA GLY A 245 -19.88 3.14 -2.73
C GLY A 245 -18.65 2.92 -3.62
N ALA A 246 -17.43 3.12 -3.11
CA ALA A 246 -16.23 2.68 -3.80
C ALA A 246 -16.18 1.15 -3.90
N ASP A 247 -15.89 0.63 -5.07
CA ASP A 247 -15.82 -0.82 -5.32
C ASP A 247 -14.43 -1.39 -4.97
N LEU A 248 -14.03 -1.21 -3.70
CA LEU A 248 -12.73 -1.62 -3.20
C LEU A 248 -12.73 -3.10 -2.79
N ARG A 249 -11.64 -3.81 -3.13
CA ARG A 249 -11.30 -5.13 -2.63
C ARG A 249 -10.31 -5.06 -1.46
N VAL A 250 -9.40 -4.10 -1.50
CA VAL A 250 -8.35 -3.90 -0.48
C VAL A 250 -8.38 -2.44 -0.04
N LEU A 251 -8.47 -2.23 1.28
CA LEU A 251 -8.32 -0.92 1.90
C LEU A 251 -7.24 -0.98 2.98
N ARG A 252 -6.20 -0.15 2.85
CA ARG A 252 -5.10 -0.04 3.80
C ARG A 252 -5.00 1.41 4.28
N LEU A 253 -5.09 1.60 5.59
CA LEU A 253 -5.11 2.91 6.22
C LEU A 253 -3.97 3.03 7.22
N ASP A 254 -2.97 3.85 6.90
CA ASP A 254 -1.89 4.26 7.79
C ASP A 254 -2.12 5.71 8.20
N VAL A 255 -3.12 5.92 9.06
CA VAL A 255 -3.62 7.22 9.49
C VAL A 255 -3.70 7.30 11.01
N THR A 256 -3.83 8.50 11.55
CA THR A 256 -3.96 8.69 13.00
C THR A 256 -5.39 8.57 13.50
N ARG A 257 -6.38 8.91 12.63
CA ARG A 257 -7.80 8.88 12.98
C ARG A 257 -8.65 8.44 11.79
N ILE A 258 -9.67 7.60 12.08
CA ILE A 258 -10.73 7.22 11.13
C ILE A 258 -12.10 7.64 11.69
N GLY A 259 -12.30 7.57 13.03
CA GLY A 259 -13.61 7.74 13.64
C GLY A 259 -14.50 6.52 13.38
N SER A 260 -15.51 6.67 12.54
CA SER A 260 -16.51 5.63 12.30
C SER A 260 -16.10 4.63 11.20
N LEU A 261 -16.26 3.34 11.48
CA LEU A 261 -16.15 2.26 10.49
C LEU A 261 -17.49 1.93 9.80
N GLU A 262 -18.62 2.61 10.14
CA GLU A 262 -19.96 2.32 9.57
C GLU A 262 -19.98 2.31 8.03
N PRO A 263 -19.23 3.18 7.29
CA PRO A 263 -19.24 3.14 5.83
C PRO A 263 -18.72 1.83 5.23
N LEU A 264 -17.91 1.04 5.96
CA LEU A 264 -17.43 -0.26 5.49
C LEU A 264 -18.57 -1.25 5.19
N LYS A 265 -19.73 -1.10 5.84
CA LYS A 265 -20.93 -1.92 5.58
C LYS A 265 -21.48 -1.75 4.16
N GLN A 266 -21.15 -0.64 3.48
CA GLN A 266 -21.56 -0.37 2.11
C GLN A 266 -20.52 -0.84 1.08
N MET A 267 -19.35 -1.30 1.53
CA MET A 267 -18.28 -1.80 0.68
C MET A 267 -18.37 -3.33 0.56
N GLU A 268 -19.39 -3.81 -0.18
CA GLU A 268 -19.73 -5.24 -0.26
C GLU A 268 -18.60 -6.15 -0.77
N ASN A 269 -17.69 -5.59 -1.58
CA ASN A 269 -16.55 -6.30 -2.17
C ASN A 269 -15.25 -6.17 -1.33
N LEU A 270 -15.28 -5.43 -0.21
CA LEU A 270 -14.10 -5.24 0.63
C LEU A 270 -13.75 -6.56 1.34
N SER A 271 -12.72 -7.22 0.86
CA SER A 271 -12.25 -8.49 1.44
C SER A 271 -11.03 -8.32 2.34
N PHE A 272 -10.20 -7.30 2.12
CA PHE A 272 -9.00 -7.03 2.90
C PHE A 272 -9.04 -5.65 3.53
N LEU A 273 -8.97 -5.59 4.87
CA LEU A 273 -8.85 -4.34 5.63
C LEU A 273 -7.58 -4.37 6.48
N GLN A 274 -6.74 -3.34 6.33
CA GLN A 274 -5.59 -3.12 7.21
C GLN A 274 -5.66 -1.75 7.86
N LEU A 275 -5.63 -1.73 9.19
CA LEU A 275 -5.58 -0.55 10.04
C LEU A 275 -4.18 -0.46 10.63
N CYS A 276 -3.30 0.30 9.99
CA CYS A 276 -1.90 0.38 10.37
C CYS A 276 -1.69 1.22 11.63
N GLN A 277 -0.91 0.69 12.56
CA GLN A 277 -0.42 1.40 13.75
C GLN A 277 -1.51 1.90 14.72
N GLY A 278 -2.75 1.41 14.60
CA GLY A 278 -3.85 1.73 15.52
C GLY A 278 -4.38 3.16 15.37
N PRO A 279 -5.08 3.47 14.26
CA PRO A 279 -5.80 4.74 14.15
C PRO A 279 -6.88 4.85 15.23
N GLU A 280 -7.20 6.07 15.65
CA GLU A 280 -8.33 6.32 16.54
C GLU A 280 -9.64 5.96 15.83
N ILE A 281 -10.41 5.05 16.42
CA ILE A 281 -11.67 4.49 15.89
C ILE A 281 -12.72 4.51 17.00
N ASP A 282 -13.98 4.84 16.66
CA ASP A 282 -15.05 4.92 17.64
C ASP A 282 -15.49 3.55 18.15
N SER A 283 -15.54 2.52 17.29
CA SER A 283 -16.00 1.17 17.66
C SER A 283 -15.67 0.15 16.57
N PHE A 284 -15.46 -1.12 16.96
CA PHE A 284 -15.38 -2.26 16.04
C PHE A 284 -16.75 -2.85 15.67
N ALA A 285 -17.86 -2.37 16.25
CA ALA A 285 -19.20 -2.89 15.98
C ALA A 285 -19.55 -2.98 14.47
N PRO A 286 -19.14 -2.05 13.60
CA PRO A 286 -19.42 -2.16 12.16
C PRO A 286 -18.74 -3.33 11.44
N LEU A 287 -17.72 -3.97 12.05
CA LEU A 287 -17.05 -5.14 11.47
C LEU A 287 -17.90 -6.40 11.59
N ALA A 288 -18.83 -6.45 12.58
CA ALA A 288 -19.73 -7.58 12.73
C ALA A 288 -20.58 -7.79 11.46
N GLY A 289 -20.54 -9.01 10.89
CA GLY A 289 -21.26 -9.36 9.66
C GLY A 289 -20.72 -8.70 8.38
N SER A 290 -19.56 -8.03 8.43
CA SER A 290 -18.94 -7.45 7.23
C SER A 290 -18.41 -8.52 6.28
N SER A 291 -18.14 -8.12 5.02
CA SER A 291 -17.55 -8.97 3.97
C SER A 291 -16.04 -9.22 4.14
N VAL A 292 -15.41 -8.59 5.15
CA VAL A 292 -13.96 -8.65 5.36
C VAL A 292 -13.53 -10.07 5.72
N GLN A 293 -12.61 -10.61 4.92
CA GLN A 293 -12.02 -11.94 5.08
C GLN A 293 -10.61 -11.88 5.69
N TYR A 294 -9.92 -10.79 5.48
CA TYR A 294 -8.54 -10.57 5.91
C TYR A 294 -8.47 -9.26 6.68
N LEU A 295 -8.26 -9.35 8.00
CA LEU A 295 -8.23 -8.19 8.89
C LEU A 295 -6.88 -8.08 9.60
N SER A 296 -6.16 -6.98 9.37
CA SER A 296 -4.95 -6.63 10.11
C SER A 296 -5.19 -5.39 10.96
N MET A 297 -5.08 -5.54 12.26
CA MET A 297 -5.13 -4.46 13.26
C MET A 297 -3.88 -4.52 14.16
N SER A 298 -2.74 -4.88 13.59
CA SER A 298 -1.48 -4.94 14.31
C SER A 298 -1.05 -3.55 14.77
N LEU A 299 -0.79 -3.39 16.07
CA LEU A 299 -0.38 -2.14 16.68
C LEU A 299 1.14 -2.04 16.78
N SER A 300 1.67 -0.82 16.61
CA SER A 300 3.04 -0.53 17.03
C SER A 300 3.13 -0.46 18.56
N GLN A 301 4.32 -0.66 19.12
CA GLN A 301 4.51 -0.57 20.59
C GLN A 301 4.07 0.76 21.19
N GLY A 302 4.12 1.86 20.43
CA GLY A 302 3.67 3.19 20.88
C GLY A 302 2.15 3.41 20.79
N ALA A 303 1.42 2.56 20.05
CA ALA A 303 -0.01 2.70 19.80
C ALA A 303 -0.87 1.72 20.65
N GLN A 304 -0.27 0.95 21.55
CA GLN A 304 -0.98 -0.08 22.34
C GLN A 304 -2.15 0.48 23.16
N GLU A 305 -2.01 1.70 23.69
CA GLU A 305 -3.05 2.34 24.49
C GLU A 305 -4.26 2.82 23.68
N THR A 306 -4.16 2.90 22.34
CA THR A 306 -5.23 3.41 21.48
C THR A 306 -6.51 2.57 21.60
N TYR A 307 -6.37 1.25 21.75
CA TYR A 307 -7.50 0.32 21.83
C TYR A 307 -7.74 -0.27 23.22
N LYS A 308 -7.23 0.38 24.26
CA LYS A 308 -7.33 -0.15 25.64
C LYS A 308 -8.78 -0.34 26.14
N ASP A 309 -9.71 0.47 25.65
CA ASP A 309 -11.12 0.44 26.05
C ASP A 309 -12.03 -0.16 24.96
N MET A 310 -11.44 -0.78 23.91
CA MET A 310 -12.20 -1.29 22.78
C MET A 310 -12.83 -2.65 23.07
N ASP A 311 -14.08 -2.81 22.62
CA ASP A 311 -14.79 -4.10 22.62
C ASP A 311 -14.43 -4.89 21.35
N TYR A 312 -13.76 -6.04 21.53
CA TYR A 312 -13.40 -6.96 20.45
C TYR A 312 -14.50 -8.00 20.15
N THR A 313 -15.62 -8.02 20.90
CA THR A 313 -16.73 -8.95 20.67
C THR A 313 -17.22 -8.94 19.21
N PRO A 314 -17.31 -7.80 18.50
CA PRO A 314 -17.73 -7.79 17.10
C PRO A 314 -16.90 -8.67 16.17
N LEU A 315 -15.61 -8.90 16.47
CA LEU A 315 -14.74 -9.78 15.66
C LEU A 315 -15.20 -11.24 15.71
N THR A 316 -15.86 -11.65 16.79
CA THR A 316 -16.43 -13.01 16.93
C THR A 316 -17.69 -13.23 16.07
N GLN A 317 -18.15 -12.19 15.38
CA GLN A 317 -19.35 -12.16 14.55
C GLN A 317 -19.01 -11.87 13.06
N MET A 318 -17.80 -12.17 12.64
CA MET A 318 -17.32 -12.01 11.25
C MET A 318 -17.26 -13.38 10.54
N PRO A 319 -18.38 -13.89 9.97
CA PRO A 319 -18.48 -15.28 9.53
C PRO A 319 -17.61 -15.63 8.32
N GLN A 320 -17.03 -14.62 7.66
CA GLN A 320 -16.17 -14.80 6.50
C GLN A 320 -14.68 -14.61 6.81
N LEU A 321 -14.32 -14.37 8.09
CA LEU A 321 -12.95 -14.06 8.48
C LEU A 321 -12.05 -15.30 8.31
N ILE A 322 -11.02 -15.17 7.47
CA ILE A 322 -10.06 -16.24 7.15
C ILE A 322 -8.71 -15.98 7.82
N TRP A 323 -8.34 -14.72 7.92
CA TRP A 323 -7.03 -14.27 8.36
C TRP A 323 -7.17 -13.07 9.31
N LEU A 324 -6.56 -13.17 10.50
CA LEU A 324 -6.62 -12.12 11.53
C LEU A 324 -5.26 -11.89 12.18
N ASP A 325 -4.82 -10.63 12.20
CA ASP A 325 -3.63 -10.18 12.93
C ASP A 325 -4.00 -9.10 13.96
N LEU A 326 -3.86 -9.46 15.23
CA LEU A 326 -4.11 -8.61 16.39
C LEU A 326 -2.84 -8.35 17.21
N THR A 327 -1.66 -8.41 16.60
CA THR A 327 -0.39 -8.19 17.30
C THR A 327 -0.42 -6.91 18.13
N ASN A 328 0.03 -6.98 19.39
CA ASN A 328 0.09 -5.88 20.35
C ASN A 328 -1.26 -5.28 20.80
N ASN A 329 -2.39 -5.94 20.56
CA ASN A 329 -3.69 -5.49 21.08
C ASN A 329 -3.83 -5.89 22.56
N ILE A 330 -3.48 -4.97 23.46
CA ILE A 330 -3.24 -5.24 24.90
C ILE A 330 -4.50 -5.57 25.73
N THR A 331 -5.67 -5.45 25.15
CA THR A 331 -6.95 -5.78 25.81
C THR A 331 -7.71 -6.92 25.13
N PHE A 332 -7.13 -7.53 24.08
CA PHE A 332 -7.70 -8.74 23.48
C PHE A 332 -7.45 -9.94 24.40
N ASP A 333 -8.49 -10.34 25.14
CA ASP A 333 -8.40 -11.33 26.21
C ASP A 333 -8.69 -12.77 25.74
N THR A 334 -8.38 -13.72 26.62
CA THR A 334 -8.54 -15.15 26.40
C THR A 334 -9.99 -15.56 26.16
N GLU A 335 -10.96 -14.96 26.87
CA GLU A 335 -12.37 -15.30 26.73
C GLU A 335 -12.93 -14.85 25.38
N THR A 336 -12.54 -13.66 24.90
CA THR A 336 -12.89 -13.18 23.56
C THR A 336 -12.25 -14.05 22.48
N CYS A 337 -10.99 -14.46 22.70
CA CYS A 337 -10.30 -15.36 21.76
C CYS A 337 -11.00 -16.74 21.69
N LYS A 338 -11.38 -17.33 22.84
CA LYS A 338 -12.15 -18.59 22.86
C LYS A 338 -13.47 -18.48 22.10
N LYS A 339 -14.20 -17.36 22.27
CA LYS A 339 -15.45 -17.10 21.53
C LYS A 339 -15.19 -16.95 20.02
N LEU A 340 -14.13 -16.24 19.62
CA LEU A 340 -13.73 -16.10 18.23
C LEU A 340 -13.48 -17.48 17.60
N LEU A 341 -12.65 -18.31 18.22
CA LEU A 341 -12.30 -19.65 17.72
C LEU A 341 -13.51 -20.59 17.68
N ALA A 342 -14.45 -20.47 18.61
CA ALA A 342 -15.67 -21.27 18.64
C ALA A 342 -16.71 -20.86 17.58
N ASN A 343 -16.79 -19.57 17.25
CA ASN A 343 -17.81 -19.03 16.36
C ASN A 343 -17.35 -19.00 14.90
N ASP A 344 -16.04 -18.86 14.65
CA ASP A 344 -15.49 -18.66 13.30
C ASP A 344 -14.80 -19.92 12.78
N THR A 345 -15.56 -20.75 12.10
CA THR A 345 -15.05 -21.98 11.45
C THR A 345 -14.30 -21.69 10.14
N ALA A 346 -14.38 -20.48 9.60
CA ALA A 346 -13.68 -20.06 8.39
C ALA A 346 -12.23 -19.62 8.68
N LEU A 347 -11.93 -19.21 9.92
CA LEU A 347 -10.62 -18.72 10.32
C LEU A 347 -9.53 -19.77 10.12
N LYS A 348 -8.45 -19.42 9.42
CA LYS A 348 -7.31 -20.29 9.09
C LYS A 348 -6.00 -19.78 9.66
N TYR A 349 -5.86 -18.48 9.77
CA TYR A 349 -4.62 -17.80 10.14
C TYR A 349 -4.89 -16.81 11.25
N LEU A 350 -4.27 -17.01 12.42
CA LEU A 350 -4.47 -16.17 13.59
C LEU A 350 -3.13 -15.77 14.20
N ASN A 351 -2.88 -14.47 14.31
CA ASN A 351 -1.78 -13.91 15.06
C ASN A 351 -2.28 -13.04 16.21
N ILE A 352 -2.03 -13.48 17.43
CA ILE A 352 -2.34 -12.76 18.67
C ILE A 352 -1.08 -12.45 19.47
N SER A 353 0.05 -12.28 18.81
CA SER A 353 1.33 -11.98 19.44
C SER A 353 1.23 -10.78 20.37
N TYR A 354 1.78 -10.91 21.57
CA TYR A 354 1.86 -9.84 22.58
C TYR A 354 0.49 -9.31 23.05
N THR A 355 -0.57 -10.13 22.96
CA THR A 355 -1.88 -9.88 23.57
C THR A 355 -2.00 -10.61 24.92
N PRO A 356 -2.95 -10.25 25.80
CA PRO A 356 -3.28 -11.03 26.98
C PRO A 356 -3.66 -12.49 26.66
N ALA A 357 -4.44 -12.72 25.60
CA ALA A 357 -4.83 -14.06 25.15
C ALA A 357 -3.63 -14.95 24.77
N ALA A 358 -2.50 -14.37 24.34
CA ALA A 358 -1.29 -15.13 24.01
C ALA A 358 -0.64 -15.80 25.25
N LYS A 359 -0.91 -15.31 26.47
CA LYS A 359 -0.41 -15.92 27.70
C LYS A 359 -1.04 -17.29 27.96
N ASP A 360 -2.29 -17.42 27.56
CA ASP A 360 -3.11 -18.62 27.78
C ASP A 360 -3.27 -19.42 26.48
N ALA A 361 -2.29 -19.31 25.55
CA ALA A 361 -2.35 -19.95 24.22
C ALA A 361 -2.56 -21.47 24.29
N GLU A 362 -2.09 -22.12 25.36
CA GLU A 362 -2.27 -23.56 25.58
C GLU A 362 -3.73 -23.95 25.91
N GLU A 363 -4.56 -23.00 26.33
CA GLU A 363 -5.98 -23.19 26.61
C GLU A 363 -6.89 -22.99 25.40
N LEU A 364 -6.33 -22.55 24.24
CA LEU A 364 -7.08 -22.22 23.05
C LEU A 364 -7.20 -23.44 22.12
N ASP A 365 -8.41 -23.70 21.63
CA ASP A 365 -8.63 -24.72 20.60
C ASP A 365 -8.27 -24.18 19.20
N THR A 366 -7.04 -24.42 18.81
CA THR A 366 -6.47 -23.95 17.53
C THR A 366 -6.34 -25.06 16.48
N ALA A 367 -6.90 -26.25 16.74
CA ALA A 367 -6.69 -27.43 15.90
C ALA A 367 -7.16 -27.26 14.46
N HIS A 368 -8.12 -26.37 14.19
CA HIS A 368 -8.65 -26.10 12.85
C HIS A 368 -7.85 -25.02 12.09
N LEU A 369 -6.94 -24.31 12.78
CA LEU A 369 -6.11 -23.29 12.14
C LEU A 369 -4.98 -23.91 11.34
N LYS A 370 -4.62 -23.28 10.23
CA LYS A 370 -3.43 -23.63 9.45
C LYS A 370 -2.17 -23.06 10.06
N GLU A 371 -2.27 -21.84 10.60
CA GLU A 371 -1.18 -21.17 11.28
C GLU A 371 -1.70 -20.38 12.47
N PHE A 372 -1.03 -20.55 13.61
CA PHE A 372 -1.31 -19.84 14.85
C PHE A 372 -0.02 -19.27 15.42
N THR A 373 -0.01 -17.98 15.72
CA THR A 373 1.16 -17.26 16.28
C THR A 373 0.75 -16.51 17.54
N ALA A 374 1.36 -16.85 18.66
CA ALA A 374 1.01 -16.31 19.97
C ALA A 374 2.21 -16.17 20.92
N PRO A 375 3.32 -15.49 20.57
CA PRO A 375 4.34 -15.12 21.54
C PRO A 375 3.69 -14.24 22.63
N ALA A 376 3.87 -14.62 23.89
CA ALA A 376 3.38 -13.83 25.02
C ALA A 376 4.15 -12.50 25.16
N PRO A 377 3.52 -11.46 25.80
CA PRO A 377 4.15 -10.18 26.08
C PRO A 377 5.42 -10.27 26.93
#